data_3ba47ab398dccddb363eeea2baabdcfc
#
_entry.id   3ba47ab398dccddb363eeea2baabdcfc
#
_cell.length_a   1.000
_cell.length_b   1.000
_cell.length_c   1.000
_cell.angle_alpha   90.00
_cell.angle_beta   90.00
_cell.angle_gamma   90.00
#
_symmetry.space_group_name_H-M   'P 1'
#
loop_
_entity.id
_entity.type
_entity.pdbx_description
1 polymer ?
#
loop_
_entity_poly.entity_id
_entity_poly.type
_entity_poly.pdbx_seq_one_letter_code
_entity_poly.pdbx_strand_id
1 'polypeptide(L)'
;MKPADSASLPAPDAALQKAIDGNWRDRVYVQRDVYRHPGQTLAFFGIKPTQTVIEITPGGGWYSEILAPYLRDKGKYVAAVVDPAAVPEGRGRDSAQRGRDELEKKFAAKPQVYGKPSFVSYVPKTPSFGVDNSADLVLTFRNVHNWRMAGNAEAMFAGFYKVLKPGGVLGVVEHRAKADVPADDKSGYVGQAQLIAMAEAAGFKLAGKSEVNANPRDTKDYPAGVWTLPPSNSHDKADDAKYKAIGESDRMTLKFVKQ
;
A
#
# COMPACT_ATOMS: atom_id res chain seq x y z
N MET A 1 29.25 12.80 -11.65
CA MET A 1 28.47 11.55 -11.85
C MET A 1 27.17 11.91 -12.56
N LYS A 2 26.93 11.40 -13.77
CA LYS A 2 25.64 11.55 -14.46
C LYS A 2 24.54 10.91 -13.62
N PRO A 3 23.33 11.52 -13.51
CA PRO A 3 22.19 10.81 -12.92
C PRO A 3 21.90 9.58 -13.77
N ALA A 4 21.67 8.46 -13.09
CA ALA A 4 21.30 7.22 -13.75
C ALA A 4 20.04 7.47 -14.60
N ASP A 5 20.06 6.99 -15.84
CA ASP A 5 18.96 7.06 -16.80
C ASP A 5 17.62 6.77 -16.13
N SER A 6 16.67 7.67 -16.36
CA SER A 6 15.27 7.42 -16.13
C SER A 6 14.80 6.35 -17.14
N ALA A 7 15.09 5.08 -16.84
CA ALA A 7 14.45 3.99 -17.56
C ALA A 7 12.94 4.25 -17.50
N SER A 8 12.30 4.38 -18.65
CA SER A 8 10.87 4.63 -18.75
C SER A 8 10.16 3.55 -17.90
N LEU A 9 9.31 4.00 -16.98
CA LEU A 9 8.53 3.09 -16.14
C LEU A 9 7.75 2.14 -17.04
N PRO A 10 7.69 0.83 -16.72
CA PRO A 10 6.94 -0.12 -17.51
C PRO A 10 5.46 0.32 -17.57
N ALA A 11 4.90 0.28 -18.77
CA ALA A 11 3.48 0.56 -18.96
C ALA A 11 2.62 -0.60 -18.41
N PRO A 12 1.41 -0.32 -17.91
CA PRO A 12 0.46 -1.37 -17.57
C PRO A 12 0.09 -2.19 -18.83
N ASP A 13 -0.11 -3.50 -18.66
CA ASP A 13 -0.69 -4.30 -19.73
C ASP A 13 -2.16 -3.92 -19.97
N ALA A 14 -2.74 -4.36 -21.10
CA ALA A 14 -4.10 -4.01 -21.48
C ALA A 14 -5.17 -4.48 -20.47
N ALA A 15 -4.93 -5.60 -19.79
CA ALA A 15 -5.85 -6.12 -18.77
C ALA A 15 -5.80 -5.27 -17.49
N LEU A 16 -4.60 -4.85 -17.09
CA LEU A 16 -4.42 -3.94 -15.95
C LEU A 16 -5.03 -2.56 -16.25
N GLN A 17 -4.79 -2.03 -17.46
CA GLN A 17 -5.39 -0.76 -17.86
C GLN A 17 -6.93 -0.84 -17.84
N LYS A 18 -7.51 -1.94 -18.37
CA LYS A 18 -8.96 -2.18 -18.29
C LYS A 18 -9.49 -2.23 -16.85
N ALA A 19 -8.72 -2.78 -15.92
CA ALA A 19 -9.12 -2.80 -14.50
C ALA A 19 -9.03 -1.41 -13.88
N ILE A 20 -8.07 -0.58 -14.28
CA ILE A 20 -7.93 0.82 -13.83
C ILE A 20 -9.08 1.69 -14.38
N ASP A 21 -9.45 1.51 -15.63
CA ASP A 21 -10.53 2.27 -16.29
C ASP A 21 -11.93 1.73 -15.96
N GLY A 22 -12.02 0.73 -15.09
CA GLY A 22 -13.27 0.05 -14.75
C GLY A 22 -14.32 0.99 -14.17
N ASN A 23 -15.53 0.98 -14.76
CA ASN A 23 -16.67 1.81 -14.35
C ASN A 23 -17.27 1.40 -12.99
N TRP A 24 -16.79 0.31 -12.42
CA TRP A 24 -17.18 -0.14 -11.07
C TRP A 24 -16.43 0.58 -9.96
N ARG A 25 -15.31 1.26 -10.28
CA ARG A 25 -14.49 1.99 -9.33
C ARG A 25 -15.22 3.21 -8.78
N ASP A 26 -15.04 3.46 -7.50
CA ASP A 26 -15.58 4.65 -6.86
C ASP A 26 -14.99 5.92 -7.51
N ARG A 27 -15.85 6.86 -7.89
CA ARG A 27 -15.42 8.12 -8.54
C ARG A 27 -14.47 8.93 -7.67
N VAL A 28 -14.67 8.94 -6.35
CA VAL A 28 -13.76 9.61 -5.41
C VAL A 28 -12.38 8.93 -5.42
N TYR A 29 -12.32 7.62 -5.65
CA TYR A 29 -11.08 6.90 -5.79
C TYR A 29 -10.38 7.20 -7.12
N VAL A 30 -11.12 7.21 -8.21
CA VAL A 30 -10.58 7.52 -9.55
C VAL A 30 -9.97 8.93 -9.60
N GLN A 31 -10.59 9.93 -8.98
CA GLN A 31 -10.04 11.29 -8.89
C GLN A 31 -8.65 11.35 -8.25
N ARG A 32 -8.26 10.32 -7.49
CA ARG A 32 -6.96 10.25 -6.82
C ARG A 32 -5.89 9.53 -7.64
N ASP A 33 -6.24 9.00 -8.81
CA ASP A 33 -5.29 8.30 -9.68
C ASP A 33 -4.15 9.21 -10.13
N VAL A 34 -4.42 10.51 -10.30
CA VAL A 34 -3.42 11.55 -10.64
C VAL A 34 -2.32 11.72 -9.58
N TYR A 35 -2.53 11.24 -8.36
CA TYR A 35 -1.56 11.25 -7.27
C TYR A 35 -0.98 9.87 -6.97
N ARG A 36 -1.59 8.80 -7.49
CA ARG A 36 -1.27 7.43 -7.11
C ARG A 36 -0.77 6.58 -8.25
N HIS A 37 -0.93 7.06 -9.49
CA HIS A 37 -0.40 6.47 -10.71
C HIS A 37 -0.51 4.94 -10.74
N PRO A 38 -1.74 4.35 -10.59
CA PRO A 38 -1.91 2.92 -10.31
C PRO A 38 -1.28 2.03 -11.39
N GLY A 39 -1.38 2.41 -12.65
CA GLY A 39 -0.83 1.66 -13.76
C GLY A 39 0.68 1.52 -13.67
N GLN A 40 1.38 2.64 -13.57
CA GLN A 40 2.84 2.67 -13.48
C GLN A 40 3.34 2.04 -12.18
N THR A 41 2.63 2.27 -11.04
CA THR A 41 3.00 1.71 -9.75
C THR A 41 2.93 0.17 -9.77
N LEU A 42 1.81 -0.39 -10.23
CA LEU A 42 1.62 -1.84 -10.27
C LEU A 42 2.51 -2.51 -11.33
N ALA A 43 2.72 -1.87 -12.49
CA ALA A 43 3.65 -2.35 -13.50
C ALA A 43 5.10 -2.34 -13.00
N PHE A 44 5.52 -1.32 -12.24
CA PHE A 44 6.84 -1.27 -11.59
C PHE A 44 7.04 -2.44 -10.62
N PHE A 45 6.03 -2.84 -9.86
CA PHE A 45 6.09 -4.01 -9.00
C PHE A 45 6.11 -5.32 -9.79
N GLY A 46 5.77 -5.30 -11.07
CA GLY A 46 5.78 -6.47 -11.95
C GLY A 46 4.57 -7.37 -11.75
N ILE A 47 3.39 -6.79 -11.47
CA ILE A 47 2.15 -7.53 -11.33
C ILE A 47 1.79 -8.29 -12.61
N LYS A 48 1.27 -9.50 -12.47
CA LYS A 48 0.78 -10.34 -13.57
C LYS A 48 -0.59 -10.93 -13.21
N PRO A 49 -1.48 -11.16 -14.21
CA PRO A 49 -2.85 -11.62 -13.93
C PRO A 49 -2.93 -13.05 -13.39
N THR A 50 -1.82 -13.80 -13.40
CA THR A 50 -1.75 -15.21 -12.96
C THR A 50 -1.21 -15.37 -11.54
N GLN A 51 -0.84 -14.27 -10.88
CA GLN A 51 -0.18 -14.30 -9.58
C GLN A 51 -1.17 -14.46 -8.42
N THR A 52 -0.65 -14.99 -7.30
CA THR A 52 -1.25 -14.83 -5.98
C THR A 52 -0.71 -13.52 -5.38
N VAL A 53 -1.58 -12.54 -5.22
CA VAL A 53 -1.26 -11.20 -4.70
C VAL A 53 -1.95 -10.99 -3.36
N ILE A 54 -1.18 -10.58 -2.36
CA ILE A 54 -1.70 -10.20 -1.04
C ILE A 54 -1.59 -8.69 -0.88
N GLU A 55 -2.72 -8.02 -0.71
CA GLU A 55 -2.76 -6.60 -0.32
C GLU A 55 -2.89 -6.49 1.20
N ILE A 56 -1.95 -5.80 1.82
CA ILE A 56 -1.89 -5.64 3.28
C ILE A 56 -2.67 -4.41 3.70
N THR A 57 -3.66 -4.60 4.57
CA THR A 57 -4.50 -3.54 5.13
C THR A 57 -5.07 -2.64 4.04
N PRO A 58 -5.92 -3.19 3.15
CA PRO A 58 -6.45 -2.47 1.98
C PRO A 58 -7.30 -1.24 2.32
N GLY A 59 -7.69 -1.08 3.59
CA GLY A 59 -8.60 -0.01 4.02
C GLY A 59 -9.92 -0.07 3.28
N GLY A 60 -10.39 1.06 2.74
CA GLY A 60 -11.62 1.11 1.93
C GLY A 60 -11.52 0.48 0.54
N GLY A 61 -10.39 -0.15 0.20
CA GLY A 61 -10.21 -0.94 -1.02
C GLY A 61 -9.85 -0.15 -2.27
N TRP A 62 -9.09 0.93 -2.14
CA TRP A 62 -8.72 1.75 -3.31
C TRP A 62 -7.95 0.93 -4.38
N TYR A 63 -6.91 0.19 -4.00
CA TYR A 63 -6.21 -0.72 -4.90
C TYR A 63 -7.00 -2.01 -5.12
N SER A 64 -7.79 -2.46 -4.15
CA SER A 64 -8.61 -3.66 -4.26
C SER A 64 -9.58 -3.61 -5.43
N GLU A 65 -10.12 -2.40 -5.75
CA GLU A 65 -11.00 -2.18 -6.90
C GLU A 65 -10.31 -2.38 -8.26
N ILE A 66 -8.97 -2.42 -8.27
CA ILE A 66 -8.14 -2.71 -9.44
C ILE A 66 -7.62 -4.15 -9.38
N LEU A 67 -7.06 -4.55 -8.24
CA LEU A 67 -6.38 -5.83 -8.07
C LEU A 67 -7.33 -7.03 -8.15
N ALA A 68 -8.48 -6.95 -7.49
CA ALA A 68 -9.42 -8.07 -7.47
C ALA A 68 -9.96 -8.40 -8.88
N PRO A 69 -10.46 -7.44 -9.70
CA PRO A 69 -10.87 -7.74 -11.06
C PRO A 69 -9.72 -8.14 -11.98
N TYR A 70 -8.53 -7.57 -11.82
CA TYR A 70 -7.37 -7.93 -12.64
C TYR A 70 -6.94 -9.39 -12.43
N LEU A 71 -7.03 -9.90 -11.20
CA LEU A 71 -6.60 -11.24 -10.82
C LEU A 71 -7.73 -12.29 -10.89
N ARG A 72 -8.98 -11.86 -11.10
CA ARG A 72 -10.19 -12.67 -10.96
C ARG A 72 -10.16 -14.00 -11.71
N ASP A 73 -9.71 -13.96 -12.97
CA ASP A 73 -9.91 -15.09 -13.89
C ASP A 73 -8.72 -16.06 -13.90
N LYS A 74 -7.52 -15.61 -13.55
CA LYS A 74 -6.28 -16.39 -13.71
C LYS A 74 -5.37 -16.39 -12.48
N GLY A 75 -5.57 -15.48 -11.56
CA GLY A 75 -4.77 -15.32 -10.36
C GLY A 75 -5.60 -15.46 -9.10
N LYS A 76 -5.04 -14.95 -8.01
CA LYS A 76 -5.71 -14.92 -6.71
C LYS A 76 -5.44 -13.58 -6.02
N TYR A 77 -6.49 -12.85 -5.69
CA TYR A 77 -6.41 -11.69 -4.83
C TYR A 77 -6.75 -12.06 -3.39
N VAL A 78 -5.89 -11.65 -2.45
CA VAL A 78 -6.05 -11.86 -1.01
C VAL A 78 -5.99 -10.51 -0.29
N ALA A 79 -7.05 -10.16 0.42
CA ALA A 79 -7.08 -9.03 1.34
C ALA A 79 -6.60 -9.47 2.72
N ALA A 80 -5.43 -9.01 3.15
CA ALA A 80 -4.96 -9.25 4.50
C ALA A 80 -5.43 -8.10 5.41
N VAL A 81 -6.35 -8.40 6.32
CA VAL A 81 -6.98 -7.45 7.23
C VAL A 81 -6.56 -7.71 8.68
N VAL A 82 -6.47 -6.66 9.46
CA VAL A 82 -6.20 -6.81 10.91
C VAL A 82 -7.35 -7.60 11.55
N ASP A 83 -7.02 -8.58 12.37
CA ASP A 83 -8.01 -9.27 13.20
C ASP A 83 -8.54 -8.30 14.26
N PRO A 84 -9.84 -7.92 14.23
CA PRO A 84 -10.38 -7.01 15.22
C PRO A 84 -10.26 -7.54 16.65
N ALA A 85 -10.31 -8.85 16.85
CA ALA A 85 -10.16 -9.47 18.18
C ALA A 85 -8.74 -9.31 18.75
N ALA A 86 -7.73 -9.10 17.88
CA ALA A 86 -6.34 -8.85 18.28
C ALA A 86 -6.06 -7.38 18.63
N VAL A 87 -7.02 -6.49 18.44
CA VAL A 87 -6.90 -5.06 18.76
C VAL A 87 -7.62 -4.79 20.09
N PRO A 88 -7.02 -4.04 21.01
CA PRO A 88 -7.71 -3.62 22.25
C PRO A 88 -9.06 -2.95 21.95
N GLU A 89 -10.01 -3.14 22.86
CA GLU A 89 -11.33 -2.52 22.74
C GLU A 89 -11.24 -0.99 22.57
N GLY A 90 -12.13 -0.45 21.73
CA GLY A 90 -12.18 0.97 21.42
C GLY A 90 -12.11 1.26 19.94
N ARG A 91 -11.90 2.52 19.58
CA ARG A 91 -11.97 3.04 18.20
C ARG A 91 -11.11 2.26 17.19
N GLY A 92 -9.97 1.71 17.61
CA GLY A 92 -9.08 0.94 16.73
C GLY A 92 -9.71 -0.38 16.30
N ARG A 93 -10.30 -1.14 17.25
CA ARG A 93 -11.04 -2.38 16.97
C ARG A 93 -12.23 -2.11 16.08
N ASP A 94 -13.04 -1.09 16.42
CA ASP A 94 -14.21 -0.71 15.64
C ASP A 94 -13.84 -0.33 14.20
N SER A 95 -12.71 0.37 14.03
CA SER A 95 -12.21 0.74 12.70
C SER A 95 -11.75 -0.48 11.90
N ALA A 96 -11.06 -1.43 12.53
CA ALA A 96 -10.64 -2.68 11.89
C ALA A 96 -11.85 -3.50 11.44
N GLN A 97 -12.86 -3.64 12.32
CA GLN A 97 -14.09 -4.36 12.00
C GLN A 97 -14.85 -3.69 10.85
N ARG A 98 -15.10 -2.38 10.94
CA ARG A 98 -15.79 -1.65 9.86
C ARG A 98 -15.07 -1.75 8.53
N GLY A 99 -13.74 -1.57 8.51
CA GLY A 99 -12.97 -1.65 7.27
C GLY A 99 -13.07 -3.03 6.60
N ARG A 100 -13.09 -4.09 7.39
CA ARG A 100 -13.31 -5.46 6.91
C ARG A 100 -14.72 -5.62 6.34
N ASP A 101 -15.75 -5.25 7.12
CA ASP A 101 -17.16 -5.43 6.74
C ASP A 101 -17.50 -4.63 5.46
N GLU A 102 -17.00 -3.40 5.35
CA GLU A 102 -17.16 -2.55 4.17
C GLU A 102 -16.51 -3.16 2.92
N LEU A 103 -15.33 -3.75 3.06
CA LEU A 103 -14.63 -4.39 1.96
C LEU A 103 -15.33 -5.68 1.53
N GLU A 104 -15.76 -6.53 2.47
CA GLU A 104 -16.55 -7.73 2.20
C GLU A 104 -17.87 -7.37 1.49
N LYS A 105 -18.59 -6.37 1.99
CA LYS A 105 -19.82 -5.85 1.38
C LYS A 105 -19.58 -5.32 -0.03
N LYS A 106 -18.49 -4.58 -0.24
CA LYS A 106 -18.10 -4.05 -1.56
C LYS A 106 -17.93 -5.19 -2.57
N PHE A 107 -17.22 -6.24 -2.21
CA PHE A 107 -17.00 -7.38 -3.11
C PHE A 107 -18.28 -8.17 -3.36
N ALA A 108 -19.05 -8.42 -2.30
CA ALA A 108 -20.32 -9.14 -2.41
C ALA A 108 -21.36 -8.41 -3.27
N ALA A 109 -21.32 -7.08 -3.32
CA ALA A 109 -22.24 -6.28 -4.12
C ALA A 109 -22.03 -6.41 -5.64
N LYS A 110 -20.83 -6.81 -6.10
CA LYS A 110 -20.48 -6.90 -7.53
C LYS A 110 -19.63 -8.17 -7.81
N PRO A 111 -20.15 -9.38 -7.55
CA PRO A 111 -19.37 -10.62 -7.70
C PRO A 111 -18.92 -10.88 -9.14
N GLN A 112 -19.65 -10.39 -10.14
CA GLN A 112 -19.28 -10.44 -11.54
C GLN A 112 -18.02 -9.60 -11.87
N VAL A 113 -17.72 -8.60 -11.04
CA VAL A 113 -16.51 -7.76 -11.18
C VAL A 113 -15.36 -8.33 -10.39
N TYR A 114 -15.57 -8.56 -9.10
CA TYR A 114 -14.51 -8.89 -8.16
C TYR A 114 -14.23 -10.40 -8.04
N GLY A 115 -15.13 -11.25 -8.52
CA GLY A 115 -15.02 -12.71 -8.37
C GLY A 115 -15.20 -13.15 -6.91
N LYS A 116 -14.25 -13.95 -6.44
CA LYS A 116 -14.22 -14.47 -5.06
C LYS A 116 -12.90 -14.07 -4.37
N PRO A 117 -12.73 -12.81 -3.95
CA PRO A 117 -11.57 -12.38 -3.19
C PRO A 117 -11.43 -13.21 -1.91
N SER A 118 -10.20 -13.55 -1.55
CA SER A 118 -9.92 -14.24 -0.29
C SER A 118 -9.59 -13.20 0.80
N PHE A 119 -9.91 -13.53 2.05
CA PHE A 119 -9.53 -12.74 3.21
C PHE A 119 -8.60 -13.54 4.12
N VAL A 120 -7.59 -12.88 4.66
CA VAL A 120 -6.75 -13.40 5.74
C VAL A 120 -6.77 -12.40 6.88
N SER A 121 -7.20 -12.84 8.06
CA SER A 121 -7.07 -12.04 9.27
C SER A 121 -5.69 -12.25 9.88
N TYR A 122 -5.03 -11.16 10.31
CA TYR A 122 -3.72 -11.24 10.92
C TYR A 122 -3.63 -10.46 12.24
N VAL A 123 -2.76 -10.94 13.12
CA VAL A 123 -2.42 -10.28 14.40
C VAL A 123 -1.15 -9.46 14.20
N PRO A 124 -1.16 -8.11 14.38
CA PRO A 124 -0.02 -7.26 14.03
C PRO A 124 1.31 -7.60 14.73
N LYS A 125 1.27 -8.14 15.95
CA LYS A 125 2.46 -8.53 16.70
C LYS A 125 3.08 -9.85 16.25
N THR A 126 2.27 -10.75 15.70
CA THR A 126 2.66 -12.10 15.24
C THR A 126 1.97 -12.40 13.91
N PRO A 127 2.22 -11.61 12.85
CA PRO A 127 1.45 -11.70 11.63
C PRO A 127 1.72 -12.99 10.86
N SER A 128 0.64 -13.61 10.38
CA SER A 128 0.66 -14.67 9.39
C SER A 128 -0.28 -14.30 8.26
N PHE A 129 0.19 -14.38 7.03
CA PHE A 129 -0.55 -13.96 5.84
C PHE A 129 -1.00 -15.13 4.97
N GLY A 130 -0.88 -16.34 5.46
CA GLY A 130 -1.20 -17.58 4.78
C GLY A 130 -0.09 -18.61 4.90
N VAL A 131 -0.10 -19.59 4.00
CA VAL A 131 0.91 -20.65 3.95
C VAL A 131 2.24 -20.05 3.50
N ASP A 132 3.34 -20.45 4.12
CA ASP A 132 4.68 -20.01 3.76
C ASP A 132 4.98 -20.32 2.28
N ASN A 133 5.69 -19.42 1.60
CA ASN A 133 6.06 -19.55 0.20
C ASN A 133 4.86 -19.74 -0.77
N SER A 134 3.71 -19.12 -0.48
CA SER A 134 2.50 -19.26 -1.29
C SER A 134 2.16 -18.05 -2.17
N ALA A 135 2.66 -16.86 -1.83
CA ALA A 135 2.37 -15.63 -2.55
C ALA A 135 3.49 -15.27 -3.56
N ASP A 136 3.10 -14.72 -4.70
CA ASP A 136 4.03 -14.20 -5.70
C ASP A 136 4.34 -12.71 -5.46
N LEU A 137 3.38 -11.96 -4.91
CA LEU A 137 3.47 -10.53 -4.69
C LEU A 137 2.75 -10.14 -3.40
N VAL A 138 3.41 -9.40 -2.53
CA VAL A 138 2.84 -8.72 -1.37
C VAL A 138 2.89 -7.22 -1.63
N LEU A 139 1.77 -6.53 -1.46
CA LEU A 139 1.63 -5.10 -1.68
C LEU A 139 1.18 -4.39 -0.41
N THR A 140 1.82 -3.29 -0.09
CA THR A 140 1.41 -2.42 1.01
C THR A 140 1.50 -0.95 0.61
N PHE A 141 0.49 -0.19 0.98
CA PHE A 141 0.33 1.20 0.59
C PHE A 141 0.05 2.09 1.80
N ARG A 142 1.07 2.81 2.24
CA ARG A 142 1.00 3.78 3.36
C ARG A 142 0.59 3.16 4.69
N ASN A 143 1.22 2.05 5.05
CA ASN A 143 0.97 1.36 6.32
C ASN A 143 2.21 1.27 7.22
N VAL A 144 3.42 1.39 6.66
CA VAL A 144 4.67 1.18 7.39
C VAL A 144 4.81 2.15 8.56
N HIS A 145 4.40 3.41 8.39
CA HIS A 145 4.41 4.40 9.47
C HIS A 145 3.55 3.95 10.65
N ASN A 146 2.38 3.34 10.41
CA ASN A 146 1.53 2.82 11.48
C ASN A 146 2.20 1.67 12.23
N TRP A 147 2.86 0.76 11.52
CA TRP A 147 3.56 -0.36 12.15
C TRP A 147 4.79 0.11 12.95
N ARG A 148 5.50 1.12 12.46
CA ARG A 148 6.58 1.77 13.22
C ARG A 148 6.06 2.37 14.52
N MET A 149 5.02 3.18 14.46
CA MET A 149 4.41 3.80 15.65
C MET A 149 3.88 2.77 16.66
N ALA A 150 3.45 1.61 16.18
CA ALA A 150 2.94 0.51 17.01
C ALA A 150 4.03 -0.49 17.45
N GLY A 151 5.29 -0.33 17.00
CA GLY A 151 6.39 -1.26 17.30
C GLY A 151 6.26 -2.63 16.65
N ASN A 152 5.53 -2.74 15.53
CA ASN A 152 5.25 -4.01 14.86
C ASN A 152 5.98 -4.16 13.51
N ALA A 153 6.72 -3.16 13.04
CA ALA A 153 7.27 -3.14 11.69
C ALA A 153 8.15 -4.36 11.39
N GLU A 154 9.05 -4.73 12.30
CA GLU A 154 9.91 -5.90 12.14
C GLU A 154 9.11 -7.19 11.94
N ALA A 155 8.12 -7.44 12.80
CA ALA A 155 7.26 -8.62 12.69
C ALA A 155 6.49 -8.64 11.37
N MET A 156 5.98 -7.49 10.90
CA MET A 156 5.27 -7.38 9.63
C MET A 156 6.18 -7.75 8.45
N PHE A 157 7.38 -7.19 8.36
CA PHE A 157 8.32 -7.51 7.28
C PHE A 157 8.76 -8.98 7.33
N ALA A 158 8.99 -9.56 8.52
CA ALA A 158 9.27 -10.99 8.66
C ALA A 158 8.10 -11.87 8.18
N GLY A 159 6.86 -11.46 8.47
CA GLY A 159 5.66 -12.15 7.97
C GLY A 159 5.53 -12.08 6.44
N PHE A 160 5.85 -10.93 5.82
CA PHE A 160 5.87 -10.80 4.36
C PHE A 160 6.93 -11.69 3.73
N TYR A 161 8.12 -11.77 4.35
CA TYR A 161 9.18 -12.64 3.88
C TYR A 161 8.76 -14.11 3.92
N LYS A 162 8.11 -14.56 4.99
CA LYS A 162 7.62 -15.95 5.11
C LYS A 162 6.62 -16.33 4.04
N VAL A 163 5.59 -15.50 3.81
CA VAL A 163 4.51 -15.85 2.88
C VAL A 163 4.94 -15.79 1.41
N LEU A 164 5.92 -14.96 1.06
CA LEU A 164 6.41 -14.84 -0.31
C LEU A 164 7.21 -16.09 -0.72
N LYS A 165 7.02 -16.52 -1.97
CA LYS A 165 7.86 -17.52 -2.62
C LYS A 165 9.30 -17.00 -2.77
N PRO A 166 10.32 -17.88 -2.88
CA PRO A 166 11.63 -17.47 -3.39
C PRO A 166 11.47 -16.75 -4.74
N GLY A 167 12.11 -15.60 -4.90
CA GLY A 167 11.92 -14.71 -6.06
C GLY A 167 10.64 -13.87 -6.03
N GLY A 168 9.78 -14.07 -5.03
CA GLY A 168 8.58 -13.26 -4.83
C GLY A 168 8.89 -11.81 -4.48
N VAL A 169 7.97 -10.91 -4.78
CA VAL A 169 8.15 -9.46 -4.69
C VAL A 169 7.37 -8.87 -3.53
N LEU A 170 8.02 -7.97 -2.78
CA LEU A 170 7.36 -7.04 -1.87
C LEU A 170 7.35 -5.65 -2.51
N GLY A 171 6.15 -5.11 -2.79
CA GLY A 171 5.94 -3.75 -3.27
C GLY A 171 5.47 -2.83 -2.15
N VAL A 172 6.20 -1.74 -1.92
CA VAL A 172 5.91 -0.78 -0.84
C VAL A 172 5.78 0.62 -1.41
N VAL A 173 4.66 1.27 -1.13
CA VAL A 173 4.49 2.72 -1.29
C VAL A 173 4.30 3.33 0.09
N GLU A 174 5.14 4.30 0.46
CA GLU A 174 5.04 4.93 1.78
C GLU A 174 5.36 6.43 1.73
N HIS A 175 4.80 7.21 2.65
CA HIS A 175 5.05 8.63 2.83
C HIS A 175 6.54 8.87 3.14
N ARG A 176 7.21 9.63 2.29
CA ARG A 176 8.66 9.79 2.35
C ARG A 176 9.07 11.03 3.15
N ALA A 177 9.80 10.84 4.22
CA ALA A 177 10.46 11.89 4.98
C ALA A 177 11.64 12.52 4.21
N LYS A 178 12.08 13.71 4.61
CA LYS A 178 13.31 14.36 4.08
C LYS A 178 14.58 13.58 4.44
N ALA A 179 14.59 12.98 5.62
CA ALA A 179 15.69 12.18 6.18
C ALA A 179 15.11 11.11 7.11
N ASP A 180 15.96 10.36 7.77
CA ASP A 180 15.53 9.43 8.81
C ASP A 180 14.82 10.17 9.94
N VAL A 181 13.77 9.57 10.47
CA VAL A 181 12.93 10.14 11.52
C VAL A 181 13.07 9.34 12.83
N PRO A 182 12.91 9.97 13.99
CA PRO A 182 12.95 9.29 15.29
C PRO A 182 11.94 8.16 15.39
N ALA A 183 12.18 7.19 16.27
CA ALA A 183 11.31 6.04 16.46
C ALA A 183 9.89 6.42 16.93
N ASP A 184 9.80 7.51 17.69
CA ASP A 184 8.55 8.06 18.25
C ASP A 184 7.90 9.13 17.38
N ASP A 185 8.42 9.37 16.16
CA ASP A 185 7.83 10.33 15.22
C ASP A 185 6.37 10.00 14.93
N LYS A 186 5.52 11.03 14.99
CA LYS A 186 4.06 10.93 14.77
C LYS A 186 3.60 11.59 13.46
N SER A 187 4.52 12.09 12.65
CA SER A 187 4.17 12.81 11.41
C SER A 187 3.59 11.93 10.32
N GLY A 188 3.76 10.61 10.42
CA GLY A 188 3.37 9.66 9.38
C GLY A 188 4.37 9.56 8.22
N TYR A 189 5.43 10.37 8.20
CA TYR A 189 6.52 10.22 7.25
C TYR A 189 7.55 9.19 7.73
N VAL A 190 8.19 8.50 6.77
CA VAL A 190 9.22 7.48 7.03
C VAL A 190 10.45 7.79 6.19
N GLY A 191 11.64 7.69 6.78
CA GLY A 191 12.90 7.80 6.05
C GLY A 191 13.06 6.66 5.04
N GLN A 192 13.45 7.00 3.81
CA GLN A 192 13.59 5.97 2.76
C GLN A 192 14.68 4.94 3.12
N ALA A 193 15.79 5.40 3.70
CA ALA A 193 16.87 4.51 4.15
C ALA A 193 16.40 3.61 5.29
N GLN A 194 15.63 4.14 6.24
CA GLN A 194 15.06 3.37 7.34
C GLN A 194 14.13 2.26 6.84
N LEU A 195 13.25 2.56 5.86
CA LEU A 195 12.36 1.55 5.30
C LEU A 195 13.14 0.45 4.58
N ILE A 196 14.15 0.83 3.80
CA ILE A 196 15.04 -0.15 3.13
C ILE A 196 15.72 -1.04 4.17
N ALA A 197 16.29 -0.47 5.22
CA ALA A 197 16.95 -1.23 6.28
C ALA A 197 16.00 -2.21 6.99
N MET A 198 14.74 -1.81 7.26
CA MET A 198 13.73 -2.71 7.84
C MET A 198 13.43 -3.91 6.93
N ALA A 199 13.31 -3.70 5.63
CA ALA A 199 13.07 -4.78 4.68
C ALA A 199 14.30 -5.70 4.56
N GLU A 200 15.50 -5.13 4.49
CA GLU A 200 16.75 -5.89 4.41
C GLU A 200 17.01 -6.72 5.67
N ALA A 201 16.70 -6.18 6.85
CA ALA A 201 16.79 -6.92 8.12
C ALA A 201 15.86 -8.16 8.15
N ALA A 202 14.74 -8.14 7.43
CA ALA A 202 13.86 -9.29 7.27
C ALA A 202 14.34 -10.29 6.18
N GLY A 203 15.45 -10.01 5.47
CA GLY A 203 16.04 -10.87 4.45
C GLY A 203 15.74 -10.47 3.00
N PHE A 204 14.99 -9.38 2.79
CA PHE A 204 14.73 -8.88 1.45
C PHE A 204 15.95 -8.23 0.81
N LYS A 205 15.99 -8.20 -0.52
CA LYS A 205 16.95 -7.41 -1.28
C LYS A 205 16.22 -6.31 -2.05
N LEU A 206 16.71 -5.07 -1.94
CA LEU A 206 16.18 -3.97 -2.74
C LEU A 206 16.43 -4.25 -4.23
N ALA A 207 15.35 -4.31 -5.01
CA ALA A 207 15.38 -4.57 -6.46
C ALA A 207 15.11 -3.31 -7.30
N GLY A 208 14.55 -2.26 -6.72
CA GLY A 208 14.34 -1.01 -7.43
C GLY A 208 13.65 0.07 -6.60
N LYS A 209 13.81 1.30 -7.07
CA LYS A 209 13.14 2.50 -6.54
C LYS A 209 12.49 3.25 -7.69
N SER A 210 11.35 3.87 -7.44
CA SER A 210 10.65 4.68 -8.44
C SER A 210 10.14 5.99 -7.82
N GLU A 211 10.22 7.04 -8.58
CA GLU A 211 9.70 8.37 -8.25
C GLU A 211 8.27 8.59 -8.78
N VAL A 212 7.60 7.54 -9.26
CA VAL A 212 6.26 7.64 -9.86
C VAL A 212 5.22 8.29 -8.94
N ASN A 213 5.36 8.12 -7.63
CA ASN A 213 4.47 8.69 -6.62
C ASN A 213 5.12 9.86 -5.85
N ALA A 214 6.21 10.43 -6.36
CA ALA A 214 6.84 11.59 -5.76
C ALA A 214 6.00 12.84 -5.92
N ASN A 215 5.98 13.69 -4.89
CA ASN A 215 5.40 15.02 -4.95
C ASN A 215 6.38 16.06 -4.41
N PRO A 216 7.11 16.76 -5.27
CA PRO A 216 8.10 17.76 -4.85
C PRO A 216 7.48 18.99 -4.16
N ARG A 217 6.16 19.18 -4.24
CA ARG A 217 5.44 20.26 -3.56
C ARG A 217 5.18 19.97 -2.08
N ASP A 218 5.34 18.72 -1.66
CA ASP A 218 5.18 18.29 -0.26
C ASP A 218 6.42 18.71 0.53
N THR A 219 6.28 19.74 1.37
CA THR A 219 7.35 20.28 2.21
C THR A 219 7.60 19.50 3.49
N LYS A 220 6.67 18.59 3.88
CA LYS A 220 6.81 17.61 4.98
C LYS A 220 6.94 18.22 6.39
N ASP A 221 6.55 19.46 6.57
CA ASP A 221 6.67 20.24 7.80
C ASP A 221 5.31 20.75 8.34
N TYR A 222 4.27 19.97 8.13
CA TYR A 222 2.90 20.33 8.45
C TYR A 222 2.54 19.99 9.91
N PRO A 223 1.62 20.77 10.53
CA PRO A 223 1.24 20.61 11.95
C PRO A 223 0.72 19.20 12.30
N ALA A 224 -0.06 18.59 11.39
CA ALA A 224 -0.58 17.23 11.57
C ALA A 224 0.16 16.20 10.68
N GLY A 225 1.41 16.49 10.27
CA GLY A 225 2.18 15.62 9.39
C GLY A 225 1.45 15.33 8.08
N VAL A 226 1.54 14.11 7.59
CA VAL A 226 0.90 13.66 6.34
C VAL A 226 -0.61 13.86 6.31
N TRP A 227 -1.25 13.86 7.46
CA TRP A 227 -2.70 14.00 7.57
C TRP A 227 -3.20 15.43 7.36
N THR A 228 -2.31 16.43 7.36
CA THR A 228 -2.64 17.80 6.94
C THR A 228 -3.05 17.85 5.48
N LEU A 229 -2.44 17.01 4.63
CA LEU A 229 -2.69 16.96 3.20
C LEU A 229 -3.93 16.11 2.84
N PRO A 230 -4.45 16.24 1.61
CA PRO A 230 -5.48 15.34 1.09
C PRO A 230 -5.04 13.86 1.18
N PRO A 231 -5.95 12.94 1.47
CA PRO A 231 -7.39 13.11 1.61
C PRO A 231 -7.85 13.42 3.05
N SER A 232 -6.94 13.42 4.03
CA SER A 232 -7.32 13.58 5.44
C SER A 232 -7.76 15.00 5.76
N ASN A 233 -7.06 15.99 5.18
CA ASN A 233 -7.34 17.42 5.35
C ASN A 233 -7.46 17.83 6.84
N SER A 234 -6.54 17.31 7.69
CA SER A 234 -6.48 17.67 9.11
C SER A 234 -5.82 19.03 9.29
N HIS A 235 -6.57 20.08 8.98
CA HIS A 235 -6.16 21.48 9.05
C HIS A 235 -7.38 22.38 9.18
N ASP A 236 -7.17 23.65 9.48
CA ASP A 236 -8.24 24.64 9.51
C ASP A 236 -8.84 24.85 8.11
N LYS A 237 -10.15 25.01 8.07
CA LYS A 237 -10.87 25.19 6.79
C LYS A 237 -10.36 26.40 5.99
N ALA A 238 -9.83 27.41 6.66
CA ALA A 238 -9.24 28.58 6.01
C ALA A 238 -8.02 28.24 5.15
N ASP A 239 -7.28 27.16 5.51
CA ASP A 239 -6.09 26.70 4.80
C ASP A 239 -6.37 25.68 3.69
N ASP A 240 -7.63 25.31 3.47
CA ASP A 240 -8.05 24.23 2.57
C ASP A 240 -7.47 24.41 1.15
N ALA A 241 -7.56 25.61 0.59
CA ALA A 241 -7.04 25.90 -0.74
C ALA A 241 -5.52 25.72 -0.83
N LYS A 242 -4.78 26.12 0.21
CA LYS A 242 -3.32 25.99 0.32
C LYS A 242 -2.89 24.52 0.26
N TYR A 243 -3.49 23.67 1.10
CA TYR A 243 -3.10 22.27 1.20
C TYR A 243 -3.63 21.43 0.03
N LYS A 244 -4.78 21.74 -0.53
CA LYS A 244 -5.27 21.14 -1.78
C LYS A 244 -4.38 21.43 -2.97
N ALA A 245 -3.79 22.62 -3.04
CA ALA A 245 -2.84 22.98 -4.12
C ALA A 245 -1.55 22.14 -4.09
N ILE A 246 -1.15 21.62 -2.93
CA ILE A 246 -0.02 20.69 -2.78
C ILE A 246 -0.40 19.32 -3.34
N GLY A 247 -1.61 18.86 -3.08
CA GLY A 247 -2.08 17.51 -3.40
C GLY A 247 -1.76 16.48 -2.31
N GLU A 248 -1.72 15.19 -2.66
CA GLU A 248 -1.35 14.13 -1.72
C GLU A 248 0.16 14.19 -1.41
N SER A 249 0.57 13.62 -0.27
CA SER A 249 1.96 13.61 0.19
C SER A 249 2.94 13.01 -0.81
N ASP A 250 4.21 13.40 -0.68
CA ASP A 250 5.32 12.75 -1.37
C ASP A 250 5.49 11.29 -0.92
N ARG A 251 5.67 10.37 -1.87
CA ARG A 251 5.75 8.94 -1.56
C ARG A 251 6.90 8.28 -2.30
N MET A 252 7.72 7.55 -1.53
CA MET A 252 8.64 6.58 -2.10
C MET A 252 7.87 5.36 -2.64
N THR A 253 8.39 4.76 -3.69
CA THR A 253 7.89 3.50 -4.26
C THR A 253 9.06 2.55 -4.36
N LEU A 254 9.05 1.48 -3.56
CA LEU A 254 10.18 0.57 -3.37
C LEU A 254 9.77 -0.87 -3.70
N LYS A 255 10.61 -1.53 -4.48
CA LYS A 255 10.46 -2.93 -4.87
C LYS A 255 11.57 -3.77 -4.24
N PHE A 256 11.17 -4.80 -3.52
CA PHE A 256 12.09 -5.75 -2.91
C PHE A 256 11.81 -7.16 -3.43
N VAL A 257 12.82 -8.02 -3.38
CA VAL A 257 12.72 -9.44 -3.79
C VAL A 257 13.18 -10.32 -2.63
N LYS A 258 12.44 -11.39 -2.38
CA LYS A 258 12.87 -12.49 -1.51
C LYS A 258 13.90 -13.32 -2.25
N GLN A 259 15.06 -13.52 -1.66
CA GLN A 259 16.12 -14.40 -2.17
C GLN A 259 15.89 -15.84 -1.77
#